data_44d6ed6de826921dbb5be56c58c905fc
#
_entry.id   44d6ed6de826921dbb5be56c58c905fc
#
_cell.length_a   1.000
_cell.length_b   1.000
_cell.length_c   1.000
_cell.angle_alpha   90.00
_cell.angle_beta   90.00
_cell.angle_gamma   90.00
#
_symmetry.space_group_name_H-M   'P 1'
#
loop_
_entity.id
_entity.type
_entity.pdbx_description
1 polymer ?
#
loop_
_entity_poly.entity_id
_entity_poly.type
_entity_poly.pdbx_seq_one_letter_code
_entity_poly.pdbx_strand_id
1 'polypeptide(L)'
;MAEITLGKALKIKNRLTGRLAKVQADIQAFNSIPERQAGQVNVPALMKTREELVGALVSLKTATNDANREAQQDIYDLAEKKATAQFLAGLNTRHGPQPPVYPSTTEVIYVAALKKADVDALMSRLETEIDQLQDKLDHLNHVRKVEVDGRTLELAS
;
A
#
# COMPACT_ATOMS: atom_id res chain seq x y z
N MET A 1 -27.47 -4.61 -3.77
CA MET A 1 -26.06 -5.00 -3.88
C MET A 1 -25.64 -4.88 -5.33
N ALA A 2 -24.43 -4.40 -5.58
CA ALA A 2 -23.88 -4.31 -6.94
C ALA A 2 -22.56 -5.09 -7.00
N GLU A 3 -22.37 -5.81 -8.08
CA GLU A 3 -21.15 -6.56 -8.34
C GLU A 3 -20.14 -5.69 -9.09
N ILE A 4 -18.96 -5.51 -8.53
CA ILE A 4 -17.85 -4.71 -9.12
C ILE A 4 -16.55 -5.51 -9.10
N THR A 5 -15.60 -5.14 -9.95
CA THR A 5 -14.27 -5.78 -9.90
C THR A 5 -13.51 -5.42 -8.61
N LEU A 6 -12.65 -6.32 -8.16
CA LEU A 6 -11.79 -6.09 -7.00
C LEU A 6 -10.95 -4.80 -7.16
N GLY A 7 -10.42 -4.55 -8.36
CA GLY A 7 -9.70 -3.30 -8.67
C GLY A 7 -10.57 -2.05 -8.51
N LYS A 8 -11.86 -2.11 -8.91
CA LYS A 8 -12.81 -1.01 -8.67
C LYS A 8 -13.11 -0.84 -7.18
N ALA A 9 -13.28 -1.94 -6.43
CA ALA A 9 -13.48 -1.90 -4.99
C ALA A 9 -12.31 -1.22 -4.26
N LEU A 10 -11.08 -1.51 -4.65
CA LEU A 10 -9.88 -0.86 -4.10
C LEU A 10 -9.85 0.66 -4.38
N LYS A 11 -10.25 1.09 -5.58
CA LYS A 11 -10.39 2.52 -5.91
C LYS A 11 -11.46 3.21 -5.06
N ILE A 12 -12.61 2.56 -4.84
CA ILE A 12 -13.69 3.04 -3.98
C ILE A 12 -13.20 3.18 -2.54
N LYS A 13 -12.50 2.18 -2.02
CA LYS A 13 -11.88 2.23 -0.68
C LYS A 13 -11.01 3.48 -0.51
N ASN A 14 -10.15 3.78 -1.47
CA ASN A 14 -9.27 4.94 -1.41
C ASN A 14 -10.06 6.26 -1.44
N ARG A 15 -11.13 6.37 -2.22
CA ARG A 15 -12.03 7.54 -2.23
C ARG A 15 -12.72 7.72 -0.89
N LEU A 16 -13.30 6.67 -0.32
CA LEU A 16 -13.94 6.73 0.99
C LEU A 16 -12.97 7.15 2.10
N THR A 17 -11.74 6.64 2.06
CA THR A 17 -10.68 7.03 3.01
C THR A 17 -10.36 8.53 2.88
N GLY A 18 -10.25 9.05 1.67
CA GLY A 18 -10.02 10.48 1.45
C GLY A 18 -11.20 11.35 1.92
N ARG A 19 -12.45 10.92 1.67
CA ARG A 19 -13.65 11.60 2.18
C ARG A 19 -13.73 11.60 3.70
N LEU A 20 -13.43 10.45 4.32
CA LEU A 20 -13.40 10.33 5.77
C LEU A 20 -12.38 11.30 6.38
N ALA A 21 -11.18 11.38 5.82
CA ALA A 21 -10.15 12.31 6.27
C ALA A 21 -10.62 13.77 6.18
N LYS A 22 -11.29 14.15 5.09
CA LYS A 22 -11.86 15.50 4.91
C LYS A 22 -12.94 15.81 5.94
N VAL A 23 -13.91 14.91 6.13
CA VAL A 23 -14.99 15.06 7.12
C VAL A 23 -14.40 15.21 8.52
N GLN A 24 -13.40 14.40 8.88
CA GLN A 24 -12.72 14.48 10.18
C GLN A 24 -11.99 15.82 10.37
N ALA A 25 -11.33 16.33 9.33
CA ALA A 25 -10.68 17.63 9.37
C ALA A 25 -11.70 18.77 9.57
N ASP A 26 -12.85 18.71 8.88
CA ASP A 26 -13.93 19.68 9.04
C ASP A 26 -14.52 19.64 10.45
N ILE A 27 -14.75 18.44 11.02
CA ILE A 27 -15.22 18.29 12.40
C ILE A 27 -14.20 18.91 13.38
N GLN A 28 -12.92 18.63 13.22
CA GLN A 28 -11.88 19.20 14.08
C GLN A 28 -11.81 20.71 13.97
N ALA A 29 -11.95 21.27 12.76
CA ALA A 29 -11.88 22.70 12.53
C ALA A 29 -13.08 23.46 13.10
N PHE A 30 -14.28 22.86 13.07
CA PHE A 30 -15.53 23.55 13.38
C PHE A 30 -16.21 23.12 14.68
N ASN A 31 -15.66 22.13 15.40
CA ASN A 31 -16.26 21.66 16.65
C ASN A 31 -16.23 22.69 17.78
N SER A 32 -15.21 23.54 17.83
CA SER A 32 -15.10 24.64 18.79
C SER A 32 -14.62 25.89 18.07
N ILE A 33 -15.53 26.85 17.93
CA ILE A 33 -15.33 28.09 17.16
C ILE A 33 -15.84 29.27 17.94
N PRO A 34 -15.38 30.52 17.65
CA PRO A 34 -15.95 31.72 18.25
C PRO A 34 -17.46 31.79 18.08
N GLU A 35 -18.18 32.23 19.11
CA GLU A 35 -19.65 32.29 19.14
C GLU A 35 -20.26 32.99 17.91
N ARG A 36 -19.65 34.08 17.44
CA ARG A 36 -20.08 34.81 16.23
C ARG A 36 -20.02 34.00 14.93
N GLN A 37 -19.35 32.84 14.93
CA GLN A 37 -19.24 31.91 13.80
C GLN A 37 -20.10 30.68 14.00
N ALA A 38 -20.79 30.55 15.13
CA ALA A 38 -21.65 29.43 15.43
C ALA A 38 -22.73 29.22 14.36
N GLY A 39 -23.00 27.98 14.02
CA GLY A 39 -24.02 27.62 13.03
C GLY A 39 -23.57 27.63 11.56
N GLN A 40 -22.35 28.03 11.24
CA GLN A 40 -21.85 27.97 9.86
C GLN A 40 -21.69 26.54 9.34
N VAL A 41 -21.37 25.57 10.20
CA VAL A 41 -21.21 24.17 9.87
C VAL A 41 -21.98 23.30 10.86
N ASN A 42 -22.75 22.35 10.36
CA ASN A 42 -23.48 21.39 11.18
C ASN A 42 -22.59 20.19 11.56
N VAL A 43 -21.83 20.34 12.65
CA VAL A 43 -20.91 19.29 13.13
C VAL A 43 -21.64 17.97 13.50
N PRO A 44 -22.83 17.97 14.15
CA PRO A 44 -23.59 16.74 14.34
C PRO A 44 -23.94 16.01 13.04
N ALA A 45 -24.28 16.71 11.97
CA ALA A 45 -24.50 16.10 10.65
C ALA A 45 -23.22 15.51 10.06
N LEU A 46 -22.08 16.21 10.23
CA LEU A 46 -20.77 15.67 9.82
C LEU A 46 -20.38 14.41 10.61
N MET A 47 -20.70 14.34 11.91
CA MET A 47 -20.48 13.14 12.72
C MET A 47 -21.29 11.95 12.19
N LYS A 48 -22.55 12.15 11.81
CA LYS A 48 -23.36 11.11 11.18
C LYS A 48 -22.77 10.65 9.85
N THR A 49 -22.34 11.59 9.00
CA THR A 49 -21.67 11.27 7.73
C THR A 49 -20.38 10.47 7.98
N ARG A 50 -19.62 10.83 9.02
CA ARG A 50 -18.42 10.08 9.42
C ARG A 50 -18.75 8.62 9.79
N GLU A 51 -19.78 8.40 10.55
CA GLU A 51 -20.24 7.05 10.95
C GLU A 51 -20.64 6.22 9.72
N GLU A 52 -21.37 6.80 8.78
CA GLU A 52 -21.75 6.14 7.53
C GLU A 52 -20.51 5.77 6.69
N LEU A 53 -19.52 6.66 6.58
CA LEU A 53 -18.27 6.41 5.86
C LEU A 53 -17.44 5.30 6.53
N VAL A 54 -17.38 5.28 7.85
CA VAL A 54 -16.70 4.20 8.61
C VAL A 54 -17.39 2.86 8.38
N GLY A 55 -18.73 2.81 8.47
CA GLY A 55 -19.50 1.60 8.19
C GLY A 55 -19.25 1.07 6.78
N ALA A 56 -19.32 1.94 5.78
CA ALA A 56 -19.02 1.61 4.38
C ALA A 56 -17.60 1.08 4.19
N LEU A 57 -16.61 1.68 4.85
CA LEU A 57 -15.22 1.22 4.81
C LEU A 57 -15.04 -0.16 5.45
N VAL A 58 -15.69 -0.42 6.57
CA VAL A 58 -15.64 -1.75 7.22
C VAL A 58 -16.21 -2.81 6.29
N SER A 59 -17.43 -2.59 5.77
CA SER A 59 -18.09 -3.51 4.82
C SER A 59 -17.20 -3.80 3.60
N LEU A 60 -16.68 -2.74 2.98
CA LEU A 60 -15.85 -2.87 1.78
C LEU A 60 -14.52 -3.59 2.05
N LYS A 61 -13.87 -3.29 3.18
CA LYS A 61 -12.64 -3.98 3.59
C LYS A 61 -12.87 -5.47 3.84
N THR A 62 -13.98 -5.84 4.47
CA THR A 62 -14.36 -7.23 4.69
C THR A 62 -14.56 -7.94 3.37
N ALA A 63 -15.37 -7.39 2.48
CA ALA A 63 -15.65 -7.99 1.16
C ALA A 63 -14.36 -8.12 0.29
N THR A 64 -13.48 -7.12 0.31
CA THR A 64 -12.21 -7.19 -0.42
C THR A 64 -11.24 -8.19 0.20
N ASN A 65 -11.20 -8.31 1.52
CA ASN A 65 -10.37 -9.30 2.20
C ASN A 65 -10.83 -10.74 1.87
N ASP A 66 -12.13 -10.99 1.87
CA ASP A 66 -12.68 -12.30 1.51
C ASP A 66 -12.38 -12.64 0.04
N ALA A 67 -12.45 -11.67 -0.86
CA ALA A 67 -12.07 -11.84 -2.25
C ALA A 67 -10.57 -12.13 -2.43
N ASN A 68 -9.71 -11.61 -1.56
CA ASN A 68 -8.26 -11.82 -1.61
C ASN A 68 -7.77 -13.08 -0.90
N ARG A 69 -8.65 -13.81 -0.21
CA ARG A 69 -8.25 -14.96 0.62
C ARG A 69 -7.40 -15.98 -0.12
N GLU A 70 -7.75 -16.31 -1.37
CA GLU A 70 -6.99 -17.27 -2.19
C GLU A 70 -5.68 -16.69 -2.73
N ALA A 71 -5.55 -15.39 -2.82
CA ALA A 71 -4.35 -14.71 -3.30
C ALA A 71 -3.43 -14.25 -2.15
N GLN A 72 -3.80 -14.51 -0.90
CA GLN A 72 -3.09 -13.97 0.27
C GLN A 72 -1.62 -14.39 0.30
N GLN A 73 -1.34 -15.64 -0.09
CA GLN A 73 0.03 -16.15 -0.17
C GLN A 73 0.84 -15.40 -1.24
N ASP A 74 0.26 -15.17 -2.43
CA ASP A 74 0.93 -14.43 -3.50
C ASP A 74 1.21 -12.98 -3.11
N ILE A 75 0.27 -12.34 -2.36
CA ILE A 75 0.43 -10.98 -1.84
C ILE A 75 1.61 -10.90 -0.87
N TYR A 76 1.71 -11.85 0.06
CA TYR A 76 2.83 -11.91 1.00
C TYR A 76 4.14 -12.24 0.31
N ASP A 77 4.14 -13.22 -0.61
CA ASP A 77 5.34 -13.61 -1.36
C ASP A 77 5.89 -12.42 -2.18
N LEU A 78 5.01 -11.66 -2.84
CA LEU A 78 5.41 -10.43 -3.54
C LEU A 78 6.04 -9.39 -2.62
N ALA A 79 5.48 -9.18 -1.43
CA ALA A 79 6.01 -8.24 -0.45
C ALA A 79 7.41 -8.65 0.03
N GLU A 80 7.60 -9.93 0.37
CA GLU A 80 8.88 -10.47 0.83
C GLU A 80 9.94 -10.50 -0.28
N LYS A 81 9.55 -10.78 -1.52
CA LYS A 81 10.47 -10.70 -2.67
C LYS A 81 10.94 -9.26 -2.92
N LYS A 82 10.05 -8.27 -2.83
CA LYS A 82 10.43 -6.85 -2.92
C LYS A 82 11.37 -6.43 -1.78
N ALA A 83 11.13 -6.88 -0.56
CA ALA A 83 12.01 -6.65 0.58
C ALA A 83 13.39 -7.32 0.37
N THR A 84 13.42 -8.53 -0.17
CA THR A 84 14.65 -9.26 -0.52
C THR A 84 15.44 -8.51 -1.59
N ALA A 85 14.78 -7.96 -2.61
CA ALA A 85 15.42 -7.15 -3.63
C ALA A 85 16.10 -5.90 -3.03
N GLN A 86 15.43 -5.22 -2.10
CA GLN A 86 16.02 -4.08 -1.38
C GLN A 86 17.22 -4.49 -0.54
N PHE A 87 17.15 -5.62 0.15
CA PHE A 87 18.27 -6.18 0.91
C PHE A 87 19.47 -6.45 0.01
N LEU A 88 19.27 -7.15 -1.12
CA LEU A 88 20.34 -7.46 -2.06
C LEU A 88 20.96 -6.20 -2.69
N ALA A 89 20.14 -5.21 -3.01
CA ALA A 89 20.63 -3.93 -3.55
C ALA A 89 21.54 -3.17 -2.58
N GLY A 90 21.33 -3.34 -1.26
CA GLY A 90 22.16 -2.74 -0.20
C GLY A 90 23.35 -3.59 0.22
N LEU A 91 23.53 -4.77 -0.34
CA LEU A 91 24.60 -5.69 0.07
C LEU A 91 25.96 -5.16 -0.35
N ASN A 92 26.92 -5.14 0.58
CA ASN A 92 28.30 -4.78 0.30
C ASN A 92 29.00 -5.92 -0.48
N THR A 93 29.31 -5.66 -1.73
CA THR A 93 29.96 -6.62 -2.65
C THR A 93 31.40 -6.27 -2.98
N ARG A 94 32.04 -5.43 -2.15
CA ARG A 94 33.45 -5.08 -2.34
C ARG A 94 34.31 -6.34 -2.34
N HIS A 95 35.16 -6.46 -3.35
CA HIS A 95 36.07 -7.59 -3.51
C HIS A 95 37.38 -7.11 -4.13
N GLY A 96 38.50 -7.64 -3.63
CA GLY A 96 39.85 -7.23 -4.07
C GLY A 96 40.37 -6.02 -3.31
N PRO A 97 41.53 -5.49 -3.78
CA PRO A 97 42.19 -4.35 -3.17
C PRO A 97 41.34 -3.08 -3.32
N GLN A 98 41.19 -2.34 -2.23
CA GLN A 98 40.52 -1.05 -2.17
C GLN A 98 41.54 0.06 -1.88
N PRO A 99 41.40 1.24 -2.48
CA PRO A 99 42.30 2.36 -2.20
C PRO A 99 42.25 2.71 -0.71
N PRO A 100 43.42 3.13 -0.14
CA PRO A 100 43.46 3.53 1.26
C PRO A 100 42.55 4.74 1.51
N VAL A 101 41.84 4.73 2.65
CA VAL A 101 41.02 5.86 3.08
C VAL A 101 41.83 6.71 4.04
N TYR A 102 41.99 8.01 3.71
CA TYR A 102 42.70 8.96 4.58
C TYR A 102 42.16 8.89 6.02
N PRO A 103 43.01 8.87 7.06
CA PRO A 103 44.49 9.12 7.05
C PRO A 103 45.36 7.87 6.85
N SER A 104 44.81 6.68 6.61
CA SER A 104 45.57 5.46 6.40
C SER A 104 46.22 5.43 5.00
N THR A 105 47.45 4.97 4.94
CA THR A 105 48.17 4.71 3.68
C THR A 105 48.18 3.23 3.30
N THR A 106 47.52 2.38 4.11
CA THR A 106 47.50 0.94 3.95
C THR A 106 46.31 0.54 3.06
N GLU A 107 46.57 -0.19 2.00
CA GLU A 107 45.58 -0.83 1.15
C GLU A 107 44.88 -1.95 1.94
N VAL A 108 43.58 -2.02 1.83
CA VAL A 108 42.75 -3.09 2.46
C VAL A 108 42.21 -3.98 1.38
N ILE A 109 42.44 -5.28 1.51
CA ILE A 109 41.89 -6.29 0.59
C ILE A 109 40.60 -6.84 1.19
N TYR A 110 39.49 -6.69 0.42
CA TYR A 110 38.20 -7.23 0.79
C TYR A 110 37.97 -8.58 0.08
N VAL A 111 37.30 -9.50 0.75
CA VAL A 111 36.87 -10.77 0.18
C VAL A 111 35.35 -10.87 0.31
N ALA A 112 34.65 -10.77 -0.79
CA ALA A 112 33.20 -10.95 -0.82
C ALA A 112 32.89 -12.44 -1.00
N ALA A 113 32.05 -13.01 -0.13
CA ALA A 113 31.49 -14.35 -0.28
C ALA A 113 30.51 -14.38 -1.47
N LEU A 114 29.66 -13.36 -1.56
CA LEU A 114 28.83 -13.08 -2.75
C LEU A 114 29.42 -11.89 -3.49
N LYS A 115 29.90 -12.10 -4.68
CA LYS A 115 30.44 -11.04 -5.53
C LYS A 115 29.32 -10.29 -6.23
N LYS A 116 29.64 -9.14 -6.81
CA LYS A 116 28.68 -8.32 -7.56
C LYS A 116 27.93 -9.13 -8.62
N ALA A 117 28.61 -9.97 -9.39
CA ALA A 117 28.01 -10.79 -10.43
C ALA A 117 26.99 -11.81 -9.86
N ASP A 118 27.28 -12.39 -8.67
CA ASP A 118 26.38 -13.33 -8.02
C ASP A 118 25.11 -12.61 -7.55
N VAL A 119 25.27 -11.43 -6.97
CA VAL A 119 24.15 -10.59 -6.53
C VAL A 119 23.30 -10.12 -7.71
N ASP A 120 23.92 -9.71 -8.81
CA ASP A 120 23.23 -9.29 -10.03
C ASP A 120 22.41 -10.45 -10.65
N ALA A 121 22.95 -11.66 -10.64
CA ALA A 121 22.21 -12.85 -11.10
C ALA A 121 20.99 -13.17 -10.20
N LEU A 122 21.15 -13.07 -8.87
CA LEU A 122 20.04 -13.23 -7.92
C LEU A 122 18.98 -12.15 -8.11
N MET A 123 19.38 -10.89 -8.30
CA MET A 123 18.47 -9.77 -8.54
C MET A 123 17.67 -9.97 -9.83
N SER A 124 18.32 -10.33 -10.94
CA SER A 124 17.64 -10.55 -12.23
C SER A 124 16.59 -11.65 -12.14
N ARG A 125 16.89 -12.74 -11.45
CA ARG A 125 15.92 -13.82 -11.20
C ARG A 125 14.76 -13.34 -10.35
N LEU A 126 15.05 -12.60 -9.28
CA LEU A 126 14.05 -12.10 -8.34
C LEU A 126 13.12 -11.08 -9.01
N GLU A 127 13.63 -10.20 -9.86
CA GLU A 127 12.85 -9.25 -10.65
C GLU A 127 11.87 -9.97 -11.58
N THR A 128 12.28 -11.03 -12.25
CA THR A 128 11.40 -11.85 -13.08
C THR A 128 10.26 -12.48 -12.25
N GLU A 129 10.57 -13.01 -11.06
CA GLU A 129 9.57 -13.59 -10.17
C GLU A 129 8.58 -12.52 -9.63
N ILE A 130 9.08 -11.31 -9.33
CA ILE A 130 8.26 -10.16 -8.90
C ILE A 130 7.30 -9.77 -10.01
N ASP A 131 7.77 -9.64 -11.26
CA ASP A 131 6.93 -9.26 -12.40
C ASP A 131 5.82 -10.29 -12.65
N GLN A 132 6.15 -11.58 -12.60
CA GLN A 132 5.15 -12.65 -12.75
C GLN A 132 4.07 -12.62 -11.66
N LEU A 133 4.46 -12.40 -10.40
CA LEU A 133 3.51 -12.28 -9.29
C LEU A 133 2.65 -11.01 -9.41
N GLN A 134 3.25 -9.90 -9.82
CA GLN A 134 2.53 -8.65 -10.03
C GLN A 134 1.49 -8.81 -11.13
N ASP A 135 1.85 -9.37 -12.28
CA ASP A 135 0.94 -9.64 -13.40
C ASP A 135 -0.22 -10.56 -12.97
N LYS A 136 0.07 -11.61 -12.21
CA LYS A 136 -0.94 -12.52 -11.66
C LYS A 136 -1.94 -11.79 -10.75
N LEU A 137 -1.46 -10.95 -9.84
CA LEU A 137 -2.31 -10.17 -8.93
C LEU A 137 -3.09 -9.08 -9.65
N ASP A 138 -2.51 -8.43 -10.65
CA ASP A 138 -3.20 -7.44 -11.47
C ASP A 138 -4.32 -8.09 -12.30
N HIS A 139 -4.07 -9.26 -12.88
CA HIS A 139 -5.13 -10.03 -13.54
C HIS A 139 -6.25 -10.38 -12.57
N LEU A 140 -5.94 -10.86 -11.36
CA LEU A 140 -6.93 -11.16 -10.33
C LEU A 140 -7.80 -9.94 -9.99
N ASN A 141 -7.20 -8.77 -9.84
CA ASN A 141 -7.90 -7.52 -9.56
C ASN A 141 -8.88 -7.11 -10.66
N HIS A 142 -8.63 -7.52 -11.91
CA HIS A 142 -9.50 -7.23 -13.05
C HIS A 142 -10.66 -8.22 -13.19
N VAL A 143 -10.45 -9.50 -12.87
CA VAL A 143 -11.45 -10.54 -13.11
C VAL A 143 -12.30 -10.85 -11.89
N ARG A 144 -11.75 -10.77 -10.68
CA ARG A 144 -12.47 -11.12 -9.46
C ARG A 144 -13.52 -10.06 -9.12
N LYS A 145 -14.70 -10.56 -8.75
CA LYS A 145 -15.85 -9.72 -8.39
C LYS A 145 -16.01 -9.62 -6.87
N VAL A 146 -16.54 -8.49 -6.45
CA VAL A 146 -16.86 -8.17 -5.06
C VAL A 146 -18.26 -7.59 -5.04
N GLU A 147 -19.11 -8.10 -4.15
CA GLU A 147 -20.42 -7.52 -3.89
C GLU A 147 -20.30 -6.31 -2.95
N VAL A 148 -20.90 -5.21 -3.33
CA VAL A 148 -20.89 -3.95 -2.59
C VAL A 148 -22.30 -3.41 -2.51
N ASP A 149 -22.69 -2.91 -1.35
CA ASP A 149 -24.00 -2.28 -1.20
C ASP A 149 -24.10 -0.94 -1.94
N GLY A 150 -25.34 -0.57 -2.33
CA GLY A 150 -25.58 0.65 -3.11
C GLY A 150 -25.18 1.92 -2.35
N ARG A 151 -25.34 1.95 -1.03
CA ARG A 151 -25.00 3.10 -0.19
C ARG A 151 -23.50 3.37 -0.18
N THR A 152 -22.68 2.31 -0.14
CA THR A 152 -21.21 2.42 -0.25
C THR A 152 -20.80 3.05 -1.59
N LEU A 153 -21.48 2.71 -2.68
CA LEU A 153 -21.21 3.30 -4.00
C LEU A 153 -21.61 4.78 -4.06
N GLU A 154 -22.76 5.15 -3.49
CA GLU A 154 -23.20 6.54 -3.39
C GLU A 154 -22.22 7.38 -2.57
N LEU A 155 -21.79 6.86 -1.41
CA LEU A 155 -20.81 7.53 -0.57
C LEU A 155 -19.44 7.70 -1.22
N ALA A 156 -19.13 6.95 -2.26
CA ALA A 156 -17.88 7.03 -3.01
C ALA A 156 -17.99 7.86 -4.31
N SER A 157 -19.21 8.20 -4.74
CA SER A 157 -19.44 9.05 -5.92
C SER A 157 -19.26 10.53 -5.60
#